data_d48e4147a0f1e5d306e6ccdbe0031052
#
_entry.id   d48e4147a0f1e5d306e6ccdbe0031052
#
_cell.length_a   1.000
_cell.length_b   1.000
_cell.length_c   1.000
_cell.angle_alpha   90.00
_cell.angle_beta   90.00
_cell.angle_gamma   90.00
#
_symmetry.space_group_name_H-M   'P 1'
#
loop_
_entity.id
_entity.type
_entity.pdbx_description
1 polymer ?
#
loop_
_entity_poly.entity_id
_entity_poly.type
_entity_poly.pdbx_seq_one_letter_code
_entity_poly.pdbx_strand_id
1 'polypeptide(L)'
;MVKYIVKKILYGFLVLFGVVTAIFFLFSAKPGDPALMAGGNHATAEVIQNIRKDLGLDLPMIERYALYLNDLSPLSIHNKKVQGSHLYLDTAKYDASVLMSFSENRVLVYKTPYVRRSYETKRAVSDVVFEKLPNTVVLAFAAMFFATLIGIMLGILSAVNKGSFYDNSSFIIAVTGMSAPSFFMATIISTVGGLKWAEQMDLPAFPFIALFLGLLIGIITYFRENNKVAKTLKFSFKSFLSWGVKGFFIGMGVWVLYIIGYSIFNYGDLPLIGSTFPLPGTGLEPVGSLIGIDDFTGEDTYYWGNLILPALTLGIRPLAIITQLTRSSLLDVLSQDYIRTAKAKGLSFYSIIFKHALKNALNPVITAVSGWFASLLAGAVFVERIFGWDGIGNELINALQKDDLPIVMGAVIVISAFFVIINILVDISYGFLDPRVRVS
;
A
#
# COMPACT_ATOMS: atom_id res chain seq x y z
N MET A 1 6.53 -30.56 -3.27
CA MET A 1 6.10 -29.55 -2.28
C MET A 1 7.18 -29.27 -1.22
N VAL A 2 7.60 -30.23 -0.39
CA VAL A 2 8.59 -29.98 0.68
C VAL A 2 9.90 -29.40 0.12
N LYS A 3 10.50 -30.02 -0.92
CA LYS A 3 11.72 -29.50 -1.57
C LYS A 3 11.56 -28.07 -2.10
N TYR A 4 10.40 -27.74 -2.67
CA TYR A 4 10.07 -26.40 -3.15
C TYR A 4 10.01 -25.39 -1.99
N ILE A 5 9.29 -25.72 -0.92
CA ILE A 5 9.18 -24.86 0.28
C ILE A 5 10.56 -24.62 0.91
N VAL A 6 11.36 -25.68 1.08
CA VAL A 6 12.73 -25.55 1.63
C VAL A 6 13.59 -24.64 0.77
N LYS A 7 13.54 -24.81 -0.57
CA LYS A 7 14.27 -23.94 -1.51
C LYS A 7 13.84 -22.47 -1.35
N LYS A 8 12.54 -22.20 -1.22
CA LYS A 8 12.02 -20.82 -1.02
C LYS A 8 12.43 -20.22 0.32
N ILE A 9 12.42 -21.01 1.38
CA ILE A 9 12.91 -20.57 2.70
C ILE A 9 14.41 -20.24 2.65
N LEU A 10 15.22 -21.07 1.98
CA LEU A 10 16.64 -20.80 1.81
C LEU A 10 16.90 -19.52 1.01
N TYR A 11 16.15 -19.29 -0.08
CA TYR A 11 16.22 -18.01 -0.81
C TYR A 11 15.80 -16.83 0.05
N GLY A 12 14.73 -16.96 0.82
CA GLY A 12 14.27 -15.93 1.73
C GLY A 12 15.32 -15.57 2.78
N PHE A 13 15.99 -16.59 3.35
CA PHE A 13 17.09 -16.40 4.27
C PHE A 13 18.27 -15.67 3.62
N LEU A 14 18.64 -16.06 2.39
CA LEU A 14 19.72 -15.41 1.64
C LEU A 14 19.41 -13.94 1.35
N VAL A 15 18.15 -13.62 0.99
CA VAL A 15 17.69 -12.24 0.78
C VAL A 15 17.79 -11.43 2.09
N LEU A 16 17.27 -11.97 3.20
CA LEU A 16 17.37 -11.30 4.50
C LEU A 16 18.84 -11.08 4.93
N PHE A 17 19.67 -12.08 4.74
CA PHE A 17 21.09 -11.96 5.02
C PHE A 17 21.73 -10.84 4.17
N GLY A 18 21.40 -10.78 2.88
CA GLY A 18 21.85 -9.70 2.00
C GLY A 18 21.40 -8.31 2.45
N VAL A 19 20.13 -8.17 2.86
CA VAL A 19 19.58 -6.92 3.39
C VAL A 19 20.27 -6.50 4.68
N VAL A 20 20.42 -7.42 5.64
CA VAL A 20 21.10 -7.18 6.93
C VAL A 20 22.53 -6.73 6.71
N THR A 21 23.24 -7.40 5.77
CA THR A 21 24.61 -7.05 5.39
C THR A 21 24.68 -5.66 4.77
N ALA A 22 23.83 -5.39 3.78
CA ALA A 22 23.80 -4.10 3.08
C ALA A 22 23.51 -2.94 4.05
N ILE A 23 22.54 -3.10 4.93
CA ILE A 23 22.19 -2.09 5.94
C ILE A 23 23.36 -1.84 6.90
N PHE A 24 23.98 -2.89 7.41
CA PHE A 24 25.13 -2.75 8.31
C PHE A 24 26.25 -1.92 7.67
N PHE A 25 26.65 -2.25 6.45
CA PHE A 25 27.73 -1.53 5.76
C PHE A 25 27.32 -0.11 5.37
N LEU A 26 26.08 0.09 4.90
CA LEU A 26 25.56 1.40 4.55
C LEU A 26 25.62 2.37 5.74
N PHE A 27 25.13 1.95 6.89
CA PHE A 27 25.11 2.79 8.09
C PHE A 27 26.46 2.86 8.80
N SER A 28 27.33 1.86 8.63
CA SER A 28 28.72 1.94 9.10
C SER A 28 29.56 2.91 8.28
N ALA A 29 29.19 3.18 7.02
CA ALA A 29 29.85 4.15 6.15
C ALA A 29 29.33 5.59 6.35
N LYS A 30 28.23 5.79 7.10
CA LYS A 30 27.69 7.13 7.36
C LYS A 30 28.68 7.95 8.16
N PRO A 31 29.02 9.19 7.73
CA PRO A 31 29.87 10.08 8.50
C PRO A 31 29.18 10.48 9.82
N GLY A 32 29.95 10.53 10.90
CA GLY A 32 29.50 10.82 12.26
C GLY A 32 29.89 9.73 13.24
N ASP A 33 29.88 10.05 14.53
CA ASP A 33 30.14 9.09 15.61
C ASP A 33 28.81 8.61 16.21
N PRO A 34 28.41 7.33 15.98
CA PRO A 34 27.17 6.80 16.56
C PRO A 34 27.11 6.88 18.09
N ALA A 35 28.25 6.88 18.78
CA ALA A 35 28.28 7.00 20.23
C ALA A 35 27.87 8.42 20.70
N LEU A 36 28.26 9.46 19.95
CA LEU A 36 27.80 10.84 20.21
C LEU A 36 26.30 10.98 19.95
N MET A 37 25.81 10.40 18.86
CA MET A 37 24.37 10.42 18.55
C MET A 37 23.55 9.70 19.65
N ALA A 38 24.01 8.55 20.11
CA ALA A 38 23.36 7.78 21.16
C ALA A 38 23.43 8.43 22.54
N GLY A 39 24.53 9.16 22.83
CA GLY A 39 24.73 9.84 24.11
C GLY A 39 23.92 11.13 24.25
N GLY A 40 23.63 11.80 23.14
CA GLY A 40 22.98 13.10 23.10
C GLY A 40 23.88 14.26 23.56
N ASN A 41 23.36 15.48 23.52
CA ASN A 41 24.12 16.72 23.71
C ASN A 41 24.70 16.93 25.11
N HIS A 42 24.25 16.16 26.11
CA HIS A 42 24.65 16.33 27.52
C HIS A 42 25.45 15.14 28.08
N ALA A 43 25.85 14.18 27.23
CA ALA A 43 26.59 13.02 27.68
C ALA A 43 28.02 13.39 28.04
N THR A 44 28.51 12.89 29.18
CA THR A 44 29.91 13.04 29.58
C THR A 44 30.84 12.17 28.71
N ALA A 45 32.12 12.50 28.64
CA ALA A 45 33.09 11.72 27.90
C ALA A 45 33.13 10.24 28.33
N GLU A 46 32.90 9.97 29.61
CA GLU A 46 32.86 8.61 30.17
C GLU A 46 31.62 7.84 29.66
N VAL A 47 30.43 8.48 29.64
CA VAL A 47 29.19 7.92 29.09
C VAL A 47 29.38 7.60 27.61
N ILE A 48 29.94 8.52 26.83
CA ILE A 48 30.22 8.30 25.40
C ILE A 48 31.16 7.12 25.19
N GLN A 49 32.21 6.98 26.03
CA GLN A 49 33.14 5.87 25.93
C GLN A 49 32.50 4.52 26.28
N ASN A 50 31.58 4.48 27.25
CA ASN A 50 30.79 3.30 27.58
C ASN A 50 29.86 2.92 26.43
N ILE A 51 29.15 3.89 25.86
CA ILE A 51 28.30 3.67 24.67
C ILE A 51 29.12 3.15 23.50
N ARG A 52 30.35 3.69 23.28
CA ARG A 52 31.22 3.25 22.21
C ARG A 52 31.62 1.79 22.38
N LYS A 53 31.90 1.34 23.60
CA LYS A 53 32.13 -0.07 23.92
C LYS A 53 30.89 -0.92 23.72
N ASP A 54 29.72 -0.50 24.20
CA ASP A 54 28.48 -1.24 24.05
C ASP A 54 28.07 -1.43 22.59
N LEU A 55 28.37 -0.44 21.74
CA LEU A 55 28.13 -0.50 20.31
C LEU A 55 29.26 -1.26 19.55
N GLY A 56 30.35 -1.62 20.23
CA GLY A 56 31.52 -2.29 19.66
C GLY A 56 32.30 -1.39 18.70
N LEU A 57 32.22 -0.06 18.82
CA LEU A 57 32.84 0.88 17.89
C LEU A 57 34.38 0.92 18.04
N ASP A 58 34.90 0.33 19.11
CA ASP A 58 36.30 0.10 19.38
C ASP A 58 36.87 -1.11 18.62
N LEU A 59 36.02 -1.95 18.04
CA LEU A 59 36.39 -3.15 17.30
C LEU A 59 36.56 -2.89 15.80
N PRO A 60 37.42 -3.71 15.13
CA PRO A 60 37.47 -3.71 13.67
C PRO A 60 36.11 -3.98 13.03
N MET A 61 35.89 -3.43 11.84
CA MET A 61 34.58 -3.48 11.16
C MET A 61 34.03 -4.90 10.98
N ILE A 62 34.91 -5.88 10.71
CA ILE A 62 34.52 -7.29 10.54
C ILE A 62 34.01 -7.89 11.85
N GLU A 63 34.68 -7.57 12.97
CA GLU A 63 34.24 -8.06 14.29
C GLU A 63 32.93 -7.42 14.72
N ARG A 64 32.73 -6.12 14.43
CA ARG A 64 31.47 -5.42 14.63
C ARG A 64 30.32 -6.07 13.83
N TYR A 65 30.60 -6.44 12.58
CA TYR A 65 29.65 -7.14 11.74
C TYR A 65 29.29 -8.52 12.30
N ALA A 66 30.29 -9.28 12.75
CA ALA A 66 30.05 -10.58 13.39
C ALA A 66 29.22 -10.46 14.67
N LEU A 67 29.48 -9.45 15.52
CA LEU A 67 28.65 -9.14 16.69
C LEU A 67 27.22 -8.78 16.31
N TYR A 68 27.05 -7.94 15.29
CA TYR A 68 25.73 -7.56 14.80
C TYR A 68 24.92 -8.75 14.29
N LEU A 69 25.56 -9.68 13.55
CA LEU A 69 24.91 -10.92 13.14
C LEU A 69 24.57 -11.83 14.33
N ASN A 70 25.46 -11.90 15.33
CA ASN A 70 25.22 -12.66 16.56
C ASN A 70 24.05 -12.05 17.37
N ASP A 71 23.94 -10.71 17.40
CA ASP A 71 22.82 -10.03 18.04
C ASP A 71 21.48 -10.32 17.36
N LEU A 72 21.45 -10.32 16.03
CA LEU A 72 20.24 -10.59 15.24
C LEU A 72 19.87 -12.07 15.16
N SER A 73 20.84 -12.97 15.37
CA SER A 73 20.58 -14.40 15.27
C SER A 73 19.78 -14.90 16.48
N PRO A 74 18.69 -15.68 16.25
CA PRO A 74 18.00 -16.37 17.32
C PRO A 74 18.88 -17.44 18.02
N LEU A 75 19.86 -17.99 17.29
CA LEU A 75 20.88 -18.89 17.84
C LEU A 75 22.20 -18.15 17.89
N SER A 76 22.71 -17.87 19.08
CA SER A 76 23.87 -17.02 19.26
C SER A 76 24.82 -17.56 20.33
N ILE A 77 26.10 -17.20 20.19
CA ILE A 77 27.18 -17.64 21.11
C ILE A 77 27.53 -16.50 22.03
N HIS A 78 27.49 -16.77 23.33
CA HIS A 78 27.76 -15.78 24.35
C HIS A 78 28.76 -16.29 25.39
N ASN A 79 29.40 -15.34 26.10
CA ASN A 79 30.29 -15.59 27.25
C ASN A 79 29.48 -15.48 28.56
N LYS A 80 29.56 -16.48 29.44
CA LYS A 80 28.82 -16.49 30.70
C LYS A 80 29.56 -15.85 31.86
N LYS A 81 30.93 -15.91 31.88
CA LYS A 81 31.73 -15.53 33.04
C LYS A 81 32.53 -14.22 32.85
N VAL A 82 32.81 -13.79 31.64
CA VAL A 82 33.68 -12.64 31.38
C VAL A 82 32.84 -11.37 31.24
N GLN A 83 32.62 -10.70 32.36
CA GLN A 83 32.01 -9.36 32.38
C GLN A 83 32.92 -8.37 31.67
N GLY A 84 32.35 -7.56 30.75
CA GLY A 84 33.11 -6.63 29.91
C GLY A 84 33.56 -7.15 28.54
N SER A 85 33.30 -8.42 28.22
CA SER A 85 33.37 -8.94 26.85
C SER A 85 32.17 -8.49 26.04
N HIS A 86 32.37 -8.08 24.79
CA HIS A 86 31.27 -7.76 23.85
C HIS A 86 30.30 -8.93 23.63
N LEU A 87 30.69 -10.16 23.92
CA LEU A 87 29.88 -11.37 23.86
C LEU A 87 29.29 -11.77 25.21
N TYR A 88 29.38 -10.94 26.25
CA TYR A 88 28.82 -11.26 27.56
C TYR A 88 27.29 -11.47 27.48
N LEU A 89 26.81 -12.56 28.11
CA LEU A 89 25.39 -12.84 28.20
C LEU A 89 24.75 -11.95 29.28
N ASP A 90 24.36 -10.76 28.90
CA ASP A 90 23.64 -9.85 29.77
C ASP A 90 22.12 -10.20 29.76
N THR A 91 21.62 -10.69 30.90
CA THR A 91 20.20 -11.05 31.06
C THR A 91 19.27 -9.84 31.06
N ALA A 92 19.79 -8.62 31.29
CA ALA A 92 19.00 -7.39 31.13
C ALA A 92 18.88 -6.96 29.67
N LYS A 93 19.78 -7.43 28.81
CA LYS A 93 19.83 -7.13 27.38
C LYS A 93 19.13 -8.18 26.53
N TYR A 94 19.29 -9.45 26.90
CA TYR A 94 18.81 -10.59 26.12
C TYR A 94 17.82 -11.43 26.93
N ASP A 95 16.62 -11.61 26.38
CA ASP A 95 15.71 -12.67 26.85
C ASP A 95 16.18 -13.99 26.21
N ALA A 96 17.01 -14.74 26.94
CA ALA A 96 17.75 -15.85 26.39
C ALA A 96 17.69 -17.10 27.27
N SER A 97 17.50 -18.25 26.63
CA SER A 97 17.61 -19.57 27.24
C SER A 97 18.88 -20.28 26.79
N VAL A 98 19.64 -20.84 27.73
CA VAL A 98 20.85 -21.58 27.42
C VAL A 98 20.51 -22.97 26.87
N LEU A 99 20.90 -23.27 25.63
CA LEU A 99 20.70 -24.56 24.98
C LEU A 99 21.83 -25.54 25.26
N MET A 100 23.08 -25.07 25.14
CA MET A 100 24.27 -25.93 25.29
C MET A 100 25.45 -25.10 25.78
N SER A 101 26.26 -25.70 26.62
CA SER A 101 27.57 -25.15 27.06
C SER A 101 28.70 -25.88 26.34
N PHE A 102 29.48 -25.17 25.51
CA PHE A 102 30.62 -25.74 24.80
C PHE A 102 31.90 -25.74 25.66
N SER A 103 31.96 -24.83 26.63
CA SER A 103 33.08 -24.64 27.53
C SER A 103 32.58 -23.96 28.80
N GLU A 104 33.44 -23.90 29.86
CA GLU A 104 33.08 -23.12 31.07
C GLU A 104 32.69 -21.67 30.81
N ASN A 105 33.19 -21.09 29.71
CA ASN A 105 32.98 -19.68 29.38
C ASN A 105 32.03 -19.45 28.21
N ARG A 106 31.84 -20.43 27.30
CA ARG A 106 31.03 -20.25 26.07
C ARG A 106 29.76 -21.07 26.08
N VAL A 107 28.65 -20.39 25.83
CA VAL A 107 27.30 -21.00 25.78
C VAL A 107 26.62 -20.66 24.47
N LEU A 108 25.90 -21.63 23.93
CA LEU A 108 24.94 -21.42 22.86
C LEU A 108 23.60 -21.10 23.51
N VAL A 109 22.99 -20.00 23.11
CA VAL A 109 21.68 -19.59 23.64
C VAL A 109 20.68 -19.46 22.51
N TYR A 110 19.42 -19.72 22.84
CA TYR A 110 18.26 -19.33 22.04
C TYR A 110 17.70 -18.05 22.65
N LYS A 111 17.55 -17.01 21.83
CA LYS A 111 17.08 -15.70 22.25
C LYS A 111 16.20 -15.04 21.20
N THR A 112 15.41 -14.04 21.59
CA THR A 112 14.79 -13.12 20.66
C THR A 112 15.87 -12.31 19.92
N PRO A 113 15.74 -12.10 18.59
CA PRO A 113 16.65 -11.23 17.83
C PRO A 113 16.75 -9.85 18.49
N TYR A 114 17.96 -9.43 18.82
CA TYR A 114 18.19 -8.14 19.46
C TYR A 114 18.56 -7.08 18.41
N VAL A 115 17.66 -6.12 18.22
CA VAL A 115 17.78 -5.05 17.22
C VAL A 115 18.30 -3.75 17.84
N ARG A 116 18.86 -3.82 19.04
CA ARG A 116 19.33 -2.66 19.85
C ARG A 116 18.19 -1.80 20.40
N ARG A 117 18.57 -0.63 20.96
CA ARG A 117 17.65 0.37 21.50
C ARG A 117 17.73 1.65 20.69
N SER A 118 16.62 2.35 20.59
CA SER A 118 16.53 3.70 20.02
C SER A 118 17.54 4.65 20.70
N TYR A 119 18.23 5.44 19.93
CA TYR A 119 19.13 6.47 20.48
C TYR A 119 18.36 7.60 21.15
N GLU A 120 17.15 7.90 20.68
CA GLU A 120 16.32 8.99 21.19
C GLU A 120 15.46 8.53 22.37
N THR A 121 14.59 7.53 22.16
CA THR A 121 13.59 7.12 23.14
C THR A 121 14.11 6.12 24.17
N LYS A 122 15.28 5.52 23.95
CA LYS A 122 15.86 4.42 24.75
C LYS A 122 15.02 3.15 24.82
N ARG A 123 13.87 3.11 24.14
CA ARG A 123 13.00 1.93 24.02
C ARG A 123 13.67 0.86 23.16
N ALA A 124 13.32 -0.39 23.37
CA ALA A 124 13.76 -1.46 22.47
C ALA A 124 13.18 -1.23 21.06
N VAL A 125 14.03 -1.38 20.04
CA VAL A 125 13.60 -1.20 18.64
C VAL A 125 12.52 -2.19 18.24
N SER A 126 12.61 -3.44 18.76
CA SER A 126 11.55 -4.45 18.59
C SER A 126 10.20 -3.93 19.00
N ASP A 127 10.11 -3.33 20.20
CA ASP A 127 8.83 -2.88 20.76
C ASP A 127 8.22 -1.77 19.91
N VAL A 128 9.05 -0.78 19.52
CA VAL A 128 8.61 0.33 18.67
C VAL A 128 8.12 -0.18 17.31
N VAL A 129 8.88 -1.06 16.67
CA VAL A 129 8.55 -1.54 15.32
C VAL A 129 7.34 -2.47 15.34
N PHE A 130 7.22 -3.37 16.33
CA PHE A 130 6.06 -4.27 16.43
C PHE A 130 4.79 -3.54 16.88
N GLU A 131 4.88 -2.44 17.60
CA GLU A 131 3.75 -1.56 17.91
C GLU A 131 3.15 -0.92 16.65
N LYS A 132 4.00 -0.49 15.70
CA LYS A 132 3.59 0.20 14.47
C LYS A 132 3.23 -0.75 13.32
N LEU A 133 3.75 -1.98 13.34
CA LEU A 133 3.59 -2.97 12.28
C LEU A 133 2.12 -3.28 11.94
N PRO A 134 1.19 -3.49 12.90
CA PRO A 134 -0.20 -3.78 12.60
C PRO A 134 -0.86 -2.71 11.73
N ASN A 135 -0.59 -1.42 11.99
CA ASN A 135 -1.16 -0.31 11.24
C ASN A 135 -0.71 -0.33 9.77
N THR A 136 0.58 -0.57 9.51
CA THR A 136 1.11 -0.72 8.14
C THR A 136 0.49 -1.93 7.43
N VAL A 137 0.34 -3.05 8.14
CA VAL A 137 -0.26 -4.28 7.58
C VAL A 137 -1.73 -4.06 7.23
N VAL A 138 -2.51 -3.44 8.12
CA VAL A 138 -3.93 -3.12 7.86
C VAL A 138 -4.07 -2.20 6.66
N LEU A 139 -3.23 -1.17 6.55
CA LEU A 139 -3.22 -0.26 5.40
C LEU A 139 -2.91 -0.99 4.09
N ALA A 140 -1.90 -1.87 4.08
CA ALA A 140 -1.53 -2.65 2.90
C ALA A 140 -2.66 -3.63 2.48
N PHE A 141 -3.31 -4.29 3.44
CA PHE A 141 -4.46 -5.15 3.17
C PHE A 141 -5.64 -4.38 2.60
N ALA A 142 -6.00 -3.26 3.19
CA ALA A 142 -7.08 -2.41 2.71
C ALA A 142 -6.80 -1.89 1.29
N ALA A 143 -5.58 -1.38 1.04
CA ALA A 143 -5.16 -0.92 -0.27
C ALA A 143 -5.25 -2.03 -1.33
N MET A 144 -4.77 -3.23 -1.02
CA MET A 144 -4.82 -4.36 -1.94
C MET A 144 -6.25 -4.85 -2.17
N PHE A 145 -7.08 -4.88 -1.13
CA PHE A 145 -8.49 -5.24 -1.25
C PHE A 145 -9.23 -4.30 -2.21
N PHE A 146 -9.12 -2.98 -2.01
CA PHE A 146 -9.73 -1.99 -2.90
C PHE A 146 -9.17 -2.07 -4.32
N ALA A 147 -7.84 -2.18 -4.46
CA ALA A 147 -7.19 -2.29 -5.76
C ALA A 147 -7.66 -3.54 -6.54
N THR A 148 -7.77 -4.67 -5.85
CA THR A 148 -8.21 -5.93 -6.46
C THR A 148 -9.67 -5.89 -6.86
N LEU A 149 -10.54 -5.45 -5.95
CA LEU A 149 -11.98 -5.39 -6.21
C LEU A 149 -12.30 -4.44 -7.38
N ILE A 150 -11.83 -3.20 -7.28
CA ILE A 150 -12.09 -2.17 -8.30
C ILE A 150 -11.36 -2.52 -9.61
N GLY A 151 -10.12 -2.99 -9.53
CA GLY A 151 -9.31 -3.36 -10.71
C GLY A 151 -9.94 -4.50 -11.52
N ILE A 152 -10.44 -5.54 -10.86
CA ILE A 152 -11.17 -6.64 -11.53
C ILE A 152 -12.46 -6.11 -12.15
N MET A 153 -13.24 -5.29 -11.44
CA MET A 153 -14.49 -4.72 -11.98
C MET A 153 -14.22 -3.86 -13.22
N LEU A 154 -13.24 -2.95 -13.18
CA LEU A 154 -12.86 -2.12 -14.32
C LEU A 154 -12.29 -2.97 -15.47
N GLY A 155 -11.50 -3.99 -15.18
CA GLY A 155 -10.95 -4.90 -16.18
C GLY A 155 -12.03 -5.71 -16.91
N ILE A 156 -13.05 -6.21 -16.19
CA ILE A 156 -14.21 -6.88 -16.78
C ILE A 156 -15.00 -5.90 -17.66
N LEU A 157 -15.31 -4.70 -17.13
CA LEU A 157 -16.06 -3.67 -17.85
C LEU A 157 -15.34 -3.29 -19.15
N SER A 158 -14.05 -3.12 -19.11
CA SER A 158 -13.18 -2.81 -20.24
C SER A 158 -13.13 -3.95 -21.26
N ALA A 159 -12.95 -5.20 -20.83
CA ALA A 159 -12.88 -6.36 -21.71
C ALA A 159 -14.20 -6.64 -22.45
N VAL A 160 -15.31 -6.53 -21.74
CA VAL A 160 -16.66 -6.77 -22.30
C VAL A 160 -17.05 -5.69 -23.31
N ASN A 161 -16.58 -4.45 -23.11
CA ASN A 161 -16.87 -3.31 -23.97
C ASN A 161 -15.63 -2.87 -24.77
N LYS A 162 -14.88 -3.83 -25.33
CA LYS A 162 -13.64 -3.58 -26.07
C LYS A 162 -13.82 -2.49 -27.14
N GLY A 163 -12.92 -1.51 -27.16
CA GLY A 163 -12.91 -0.37 -28.10
C GLY A 163 -13.97 0.71 -27.79
N SER A 164 -14.69 0.60 -26.67
CA SER A 164 -15.67 1.60 -26.22
C SER A 164 -15.01 2.71 -25.40
N PHE A 165 -15.82 3.71 -25.04
CA PHE A 165 -15.45 4.76 -24.08
C PHE A 165 -14.98 4.15 -22.73
N TYR A 166 -15.69 3.14 -22.22
CA TYR A 166 -15.34 2.46 -20.97
C TYR A 166 -13.97 1.80 -21.04
N ASP A 167 -13.64 1.17 -22.18
CA ASP A 167 -12.33 0.54 -22.41
C ASP A 167 -11.21 1.59 -22.45
N ASN A 168 -11.39 2.64 -23.23
CA ASN A 168 -10.40 3.71 -23.35
C ASN A 168 -10.22 4.48 -22.03
N SER A 169 -11.31 4.78 -21.33
CA SER A 169 -11.23 5.46 -20.03
C SER A 169 -10.54 4.61 -18.98
N SER A 170 -10.86 3.31 -18.89
CA SER A 170 -10.16 2.38 -17.99
C SER A 170 -8.68 2.30 -18.30
N PHE A 171 -8.31 2.32 -19.60
CA PHE A 171 -6.90 2.33 -20.03
C PHE A 171 -6.19 3.63 -19.61
N ILE A 172 -6.82 4.80 -19.82
CA ILE A 172 -6.25 6.09 -19.43
C ILE A 172 -6.05 6.16 -17.91
N ILE A 173 -7.06 5.74 -17.12
CA ILE A 173 -6.97 5.70 -15.65
C ILE A 173 -5.82 4.78 -15.23
N ALA A 174 -5.70 3.60 -15.85
CA ALA A 174 -4.64 2.67 -15.55
C ALA A 174 -3.25 3.24 -15.88
N VAL A 175 -3.06 3.83 -17.06
CA VAL A 175 -1.77 4.43 -17.45
C VAL A 175 -1.39 5.58 -16.52
N THR A 176 -2.35 6.45 -16.20
CA THR A 176 -2.11 7.58 -15.27
C THR A 176 -1.75 7.06 -13.87
N GLY A 177 -2.47 6.07 -13.37
CA GLY A 177 -2.20 5.48 -12.05
C GLY A 177 -0.85 4.77 -11.95
N MET A 178 -0.37 4.15 -13.04
CA MET A 178 0.96 3.53 -13.07
C MET A 178 2.09 4.57 -13.16
N SER A 179 1.87 5.65 -13.90
CA SER A 179 2.89 6.65 -14.20
C SER A 179 3.10 7.65 -13.06
N ALA A 180 2.06 7.91 -12.26
CA ALA A 180 2.12 8.91 -11.20
C ALA A 180 2.94 8.40 -9.99
N PRO A 181 3.88 9.22 -9.46
CA PRO A 181 4.57 8.91 -8.21
C PRO A 181 3.58 8.82 -7.04
N SER A 182 3.74 7.82 -6.17
CA SER A 182 2.82 7.58 -5.04
C SER A 182 2.72 8.77 -4.08
N PHE A 183 3.83 9.44 -3.79
CA PHE A 183 3.84 10.63 -2.93
C PHE A 183 3.05 11.80 -3.54
N PHE A 184 3.14 12.00 -4.87
CA PHE A 184 2.38 13.03 -5.57
C PHE A 184 0.88 12.75 -5.52
N MET A 185 0.48 11.51 -5.78
CA MET A 185 -0.92 11.09 -5.65
C MET A 185 -1.43 11.21 -4.22
N ALA A 186 -0.60 10.86 -3.23
CA ALA A 186 -0.93 11.03 -1.81
C ALA A 186 -1.24 12.49 -1.47
N THR A 187 -0.39 13.40 -1.91
CA THR A 187 -0.59 14.85 -1.67
C THR A 187 -1.87 15.37 -2.33
N ILE A 188 -2.14 14.98 -3.59
CA ILE A 188 -3.37 15.38 -4.28
C ILE A 188 -4.60 14.83 -3.57
N ILE A 189 -4.61 13.54 -3.26
CA ILE A 189 -5.78 12.87 -2.67
C ILE A 189 -6.04 13.38 -1.24
N SER A 190 -4.99 13.58 -0.43
CA SER A 190 -5.12 14.19 0.90
C SER A 190 -5.68 15.62 0.80
N THR A 191 -5.12 16.44 -0.10
CA THR A 191 -5.56 17.84 -0.24
C THR A 191 -6.96 17.96 -0.82
N VAL A 192 -7.27 17.21 -1.88
CA VAL A 192 -8.57 17.33 -2.55
C VAL A 192 -9.66 16.57 -1.77
N GLY A 193 -9.40 15.32 -1.39
CA GLY A 193 -10.38 14.46 -0.76
C GLY A 193 -10.60 14.75 0.73
N GLY A 194 -9.52 15.07 1.44
CA GLY A 194 -9.55 15.28 2.89
C GLY A 194 -9.65 16.76 3.28
N LEU A 195 -8.85 17.65 2.69
CA LEU A 195 -8.81 19.06 3.13
C LEU A 195 -9.88 19.92 2.43
N LYS A 196 -9.94 19.87 1.07
CA LYS A 196 -10.86 20.75 0.32
C LYS A 196 -12.27 20.24 0.27
N TRP A 197 -12.47 18.94 0.33
CA TRP A 197 -13.79 18.31 0.24
C TRP A 197 -14.19 17.56 1.53
N ALA A 198 -13.50 17.79 2.63
CA ALA A 198 -13.86 17.23 3.94
C ALA A 198 -15.23 17.71 4.39
N GLU A 199 -15.43 19.01 4.32
CA GLU A 199 -16.69 19.67 4.63
C GLU A 199 -17.55 19.88 3.37
N GLN A 200 -18.73 20.43 3.54
CA GLN A 200 -19.61 20.79 2.45
C GLN A 200 -18.88 21.67 1.44
N MET A 201 -18.92 21.27 0.18
CA MET A 201 -18.32 22.03 -0.94
C MET A 201 -19.41 22.75 -1.70
N ASP A 202 -19.32 24.05 -1.77
CA ASP A 202 -20.25 24.86 -2.57
C ASP A 202 -19.80 24.93 -4.02
N LEU A 203 -20.51 24.23 -4.90
CA LEU A 203 -20.32 24.33 -6.33
C LEU A 203 -21.23 25.41 -6.93
N PRO A 204 -20.74 26.18 -7.94
CA PRO A 204 -21.59 27.16 -8.61
C PRO A 204 -22.84 26.51 -9.19
N ALA A 205 -24.03 26.94 -8.73
CA ALA A 205 -25.29 26.36 -9.15
C ALA A 205 -25.72 26.80 -10.58
N PHE A 206 -25.08 27.85 -11.10
CA PHE A 206 -25.37 28.35 -12.45
C PHE A 206 -24.91 27.34 -13.54
N PRO A 207 -25.44 27.44 -14.78
CA PRO A 207 -25.54 26.38 -15.80
C PRO A 207 -24.23 25.63 -16.13
N PHE A 208 -23.11 25.98 -15.53
CA PHE A 208 -21.85 25.25 -15.73
C PHE A 208 -21.96 23.79 -15.35
N ILE A 209 -22.66 23.44 -14.27
CA ILE A 209 -22.88 22.03 -13.88
C ILE A 209 -23.82 21.37 -14.87
N ALA A 210 -24.92 22.05 -15.22
CA ALA A 210 -25.87 21.57 -16.21
C ALA A 210 -25.23 21.41 -17.59
N LEU A 211 -24.40 22.37 -18.00
CA LEU A 211 -23.60 22.31 -19.21
C LEU A 211 -22.60 21.15 -19.17
N PHE A 212 -21.86 20.99 -18.08
CA PHE A 212 -20.89 19.91 -17.91
C PHE A 212 -21.53 18.54 -17.91
N LEU A 213 -22.60 18.34 -17.14
CA LEU A 213 -23.37 17.08 -17.11
C LEU A 213 -24.01 16.80 -18.46
N GLY A 214 -24.58 17.83 -19.12
CA GLY A 214 -25.16 17.72 -20.43
C GLY A 214 -24.11 17.32 -21.49
N LEU A 215 -22.95 17.92 -21.47
CA LEU A 215 -21.86 17.61 -22.36
C LEU A 215 -21.31 16.19 -22.11
N LEU A 216 -21.21 15.79 -20.86
CA LEU A 216 -20.78 14.46 -20.46
C LEU A 216 -21.80 13.38 -20.87
N ILE A 217 -23.11 13.62 -20.68
CA ILE A 217 -24.19 12.74 -21.14
C ILE A 217 -24.20 12.68 -22.68
N GLY A 218 -24.03 13.82 -23.35
CA GLY A 218 -23.93 13.90 -24.81
C GLY A 218 -22.77 13.08 -25.36
N ILE A 219 -21.60 13.17 -24.75
CA ILE A 219 -20.42 12.38 -25.10
C ILE A 219 -20.67 10.89 -24.89
N ILE A 220 -21.17 10.50 -23.72
CA ILE A 220 -21.45 9.09 -23.37
C ILE A 220 -22.47 8.49 -24.35
N THR A 221 -23.57 9.20 -24.63
CA THR A 221 -24.61 8.72 -25.52
C THR A 221 -24.15 8.66 -26.98
N TYR A 222 -23.34 9.62 -27.44
CA TYR A 222 -22.70 9.58 -28.75
C TYR A 222 -21.85 8.32 -28.93
N PHE A 223 -20.99 8.01 -27.97
CA PHE A 223 -20.16 6.81 -28.04
C PHE A 223 -20.99 5.52 -27.93
N ARG A 224 -22.05 5.50 -27.12
CA ARG A 224 -22.93 4.34 -26.98
C ARG A 224 -23.70 4.04 -28.29
N GLU A 225 -24.13 5.05 -29.02
CA GLU A 225 -24.85 4.89 -30.27
C GLU A 225 -23.91 4.50 -31.43
N ASN A 226 -22.75 5.13 -31.53
CA ASN A 226 -21.72 4.78 -32.52
C ASN A 226 -21.20 3.34 -32.34
N ASN A 227 -21.14 2.82 -31.14
CA ASN A 227 -20.74 1.43 -30.87
C ASN A 227 -21.82 0.40 -31.33
N LYS A 228 -23.10 0.79 -31.41
CA LYS A 228 -24.16 -0.09 -31.92
C LYS A 228 -24.13 -0.24 -33.45
N VAL A 229 -23.57 0.74 -34.15
CA VAL A 229 -23.47 0.80 -35.61
C VAL A 229 -22.07 0.45 -36.11
N ALA A 230 -21.21 -0.09 -35.29
CA ALA A 230 -19.78 -0.27 -35.53
C ALA A 230 -19.46 -1.19 -36.73
N LYS A 231 -19.39 -0.59 -37.91
CA LYS A 231 -18.53 -1.09 -38.99
C LYS A 231 -17.59 -0.03 -39.58
N THR A 232 -17.71 1.24 -39.24
CA THR A 232 -16.75 2.27 -39.66
C THR A 232 -16.70 3.40 -38.64
N LEU A 233 -15.62 3.50 -37.91
CA LEU A 233 -15.29 4.62 -37.01
C LEU A 233 -15.03 5.90 -37.83
N LYS A 234 -16.04 6.47 -38.48
CA LYS A 234 -16.00 7.82 -38.99
C LYS A 234 -16.63 8.75 -37.97
N PHE A 235 -15.79 9.57 -37.31
CA PHE A 235 -16.27 10.66 -36.45
C PHE A 235 -17.20 11.55 -37.27
N SER A 236 -18.48 11.62 -36.89
CA SER A 236 -19.44 12.53 -37.49
C SER A 236 -19.66 13.71 -36.57
N PHE A 237 -19.06 14.85 -36.92
CA PHE A 237 -19.22 16.12 -36.19
C PHE A 237 -20.69 16.51 -36.03
N LYS A 238 -21.52 16.27 -37.05
CA LYS A 238 -22.95 16.57 -37.02
C LYS A 238 -23.70 15.73 -35.97
N SER A 239 -23.36 14.46 -35.85
CA SER A 239 -23.91 13.56 -34.83
C SER A 239 -23.43 13.93 -33.43
N PHE A 240 -22.16 14.24 -33.28
CA PHE A 240 -21.58 14.72 -32.02
C PHE A 240 -22.25 16.00 -31.53
N LEU A 241 -22.43 16.98 -32.42
CA LEU A 241 -23.09 18.25 -32.12
C LEU A 241 -24.56 18.04 -31.74
N SER A 242 -25.29 17.15 -32.46
CA SER A 242 -26.67 16.83 -32.15
C SER A 242 -26.86 16.24 -30.76
N TRP A 243 -25.93 15.31 -30.35
CA TRP A 243 -25.95 14.72 -29.01
C TRP A 243 -25.49 15.72 -27.95
N GLY A 244 -24.55 16.61 -28.26
CA GLY A 244 -24.16 17.71 -27.38
C GLY A 244 -25.32 18.66 -27.09
N VAL A 245 -26.13 19.03 -28.11
CA VAL A 245 -27.34 19.84 -27.95
C VAL A 245 -28.41 19.11 -27.11
N LYS A 246 -28.65 17.83 -27.36
CA LYS A 246 -29.60 17.03 -26.54
C LYS A 246 -29.14 16.95 -25.08
N GLY A 247 -27.83 16.72 -24.86
CA GLY A 247 -27.23 16.70 -23.53
C GLY A 247 -27.36 18.05 -22.80
N PHE A 248 -27.18 19.17 -23.54
CA PHE A 248 -27.40 20.50 -23.00
C PHE A 248 -28.84 20.68 -22.50
N PHE A 249 -29.87 20.29 -23.29
CA PHE A 249 -31.25 20.39 -22.87
C PHE A 249 -31.60 19.47 -21.69
N ILE A 250 -30.96 18.28 -21.62
CA ILE A 250 -31.09 17.39 -20.44
C ILE A 250 -30.50 18.08 -19.20
N GLY A 251 -29.29 18.66 -19.32
CA GLY A 251 -28.65 19.39 -18.24
C GLY A 251 -29.47 20.59 -17.78
N MET A 252 -30.07 21.35 -18.72
CA MET A 252 -30.98 22.45 -18.40
C MET A 252 -32.23 21.95 -17.69
N GLY A 253 -32.78 20.78 -18.08
CA GLY A 253 -33.91 20.17 -17.38
C GLY A 253 -33.57 19.82 -15.93
N VAL A 254 -32.39 19.24 -15.69
CA VAL A 254 -31.89 18.95 -14.33
C VAL A 254 -31.73 20.23 -13.52
N TRP A 255 -31.22 21.30 -14.13
CA TRP A 255 -31.06 22.60 -13.48
C TRP A 255 -32.42 23.21 -13.09
N VAL A 256 -33.45 23.14 -13.98
CA VAL A 256 -34.81 23.60 -13.67
C VAL A 256 -35.42 22.81 -12.53
N LEU A 257 -35.24 21.49 -12.51
CA LEU A 257 -35.70 20.65 -11.40
C LEU A 257 -34.99 21.00 -10.09
N TYR A 258 -33.71 21.36 -10.16
CA TYR A 258 -32.97 21.85 -8.98
C TYR A 258 -33.54 23.18 -8.48
N ILE A 259 -33.82 24.16 -9.38
CA ILE A 259 -34.43 25.44 -9.00
C ILE A 259 -35.78 25.22 -8.31
N ILE A 260 -36.60 24.35 -8.87
CA ILE A 260 -37.91 24.02 -8.29
C ILE A 260 -37.74 23.38 -6.90
N GLY A 261 -36.84 22.42 -6.78
CA GLY A 261 -36.56 21.76 -5.50
C GLY A 261 -36.01 22.77 -4.46
N TYR A 262 -35.08 23.60 -4.85
CA TYR A 262 -34.51 24.63 -3.97
C TYR A 262 -35.57 25.61 -3.49
N SER A 263 -36.45 26.11 -4.40
CA SER A 263 -37.57 27.02 -4.06
C SER A 263 -38.59 26.41 -3.10
N ILE A 264 -38.84 25.10 -3.25
CA ILE A 264 -39.77 24.39 -2.33
C ILE A 264 -39.15 24.28 -0.91
N PHE A 265 -37.85 23.94 -0.82
CA PHE A 265 -37.18 23.76 0.46
C PHE A 265 -36.83 25.08 1.16
N ASN A 266 -36.64 26.19 0.42
CA ASN A 266 -36.27 27.51 0.97
C ASN A 266 -37.43 28.52 0.89
N TYR A 267 -38.65 28.08 1.14
CA TYR A 267 -39.83 28.94 1.30
C TYR A 267 -40.08 29.92 0.14
N GLY A 268 -39.79 29.53 -1.08
CA GLY A 268 -40.08 30.31 -2.29
C GLY A 268 -38.93 31.18 -2.80
N ASP A 269 -37.78 31.21 -2.11
CA ASP A 269 -36.62 31.90 -2.62
C ASP A 269 -36.09 31.21 -3.88
N LEU A 270 -35.86 32.00 -4.94
CA LEU A 270 -35.22 31.52 -6.16
C LEU A 270 -33.71 31.60 -6.05
N PRO A 271 -32.97 30.56 -6.45
CA PRO A 271 -31.53 30.65 -6.48
C PRO A 271 -31.10 31.70 -7.51
N LEU A 272 -30.54 32.80 -7.03
CA LEU A 272 -30.02 33.88 -7.88
C LEU A 272 -28.81 33.40 -8.71
N ILE A 273 -28.52 34.13 -9.80
CA ILE A 273 -27.25 34.00 -10.51
C ILE A 273 -26.12 34.21 -9.51
N GLY A 274 -25.36 33.17 -9.19
CA GLY A 274 -24.33 33.19 -8.14
C GLY A 274 -24.65 32.31 -6.91
N SER A 275 -25.85 31.71 -6.85
CA SER A 275 -26.13 30.68 -5.83
C SER A 275 -25.23 29.46 -6.02
N THR A 276 -24.96 28.77 -4.92
CA THR A 276 -24.13 27.57 -4.88
C THR A 276 -24.99 26.32 -4.67
N PHE A 277 -24.52 25.20 -5.22
CA PHE A 277 -25.09 23.89 -4.94
C PHE A 277 -24.23 23.20 -3.88
N PRO A 278 -24.79 22.89 -2.69
CA PRO A 278 -24.05 22.23 -1.64
C PRO A 278 -23.85 20.75 -2.01
N LEU A 279 -22.59 20.35 -2.21
CA LEU A 279 -22.21 18.94 -2.23
C LEU A 279 -21.88 18.51 -0.79
N PRO A 280 -22.45 17.39 -0.33
CA PRO A 280 -22.08 16.87 0.99
C PRO A 280 -20.58 16.63 1.03
N GLY A 281 -19.95 16.95 2.15
CA GLY A 281 -18.54 16.67 2.39
C GLY A 281 -18.27 15.17 2.36
N THR A 282 -17.01 14.82 2.16
CA THR A 282 -16.56 13.41 2.23
C THR A 282 -16.58 12.91 3.67
N GLY A 283 -16.47 13.82 4.66
CA GLY A 283 -16.29 13.49 6.08
C GLY A 283 -14.97 12.78 6.37
N LEU A 284 -14.00 12.88 5.44
CA LEU A 284 -12.72 12.22 5.56
C LEU A 284 -11.66 13.25 5.97
N GLU A 285 -10.82 12.86 6.94
CA GLU A 285 -9.71 13.70 7.38
C GLU A 285 -8.51 13.60 6.43
N PRO A 286 -7.81 14.74 6.18
CA PRO A 286 -6.61 14.74 5.34
C PRO A 286 -5.42 14.03 6.01
N VAL A 287 -5.42 13.95 7.34
CA VAL A 287 -4.35 13.37 8.17
C VAL A 287 -4.99 12.64 9.34
N GLY A 288 -4.49 11.46 9.67
CA GLY A 288 -4.95 10.69 10.82
C GLY A 288 -4.54 9.23 10.75
N SER A 289 -4.53 8.55 11.90
CA SER A 289 -4.24 7.12 12.01
C SER A 289 -5.52 6.31 12.26
N LEU A 290 -5.40 4.98 12.16
CA LEU A 290 -6.52 4.07 12.45
C LEU A 290 -6.93 4.12 13.92
N ILE A 291 -5.92 4.17 14.79
CA ILE A 291 -6.13 4.24 16.24
C ILE A 291 -5.77 5.66 16.68
N GLY A 292 -6.64 6.27 17.43
CA GLY A 292 -6.44 7.58 18.06
C GLY A 292 -7.12 7.60 19.42
N ILE A 293 -6.74 8.55 20.23
CA ILE A 293 -7.37 8.77 21.56
C ILE A 293 -8.62 9.60 21.35
N ASP A 294 -9.73 9.13 21.88
CA ASP A 294 -10.98 9.89 21.90
C ASP A 294 -10.85 11.05 22.89
N ASP A 295 -11.05 12.27 22.43
CA ASP A 295 -10.88 13.49 23.23
C ASP A 295 -11.86 13.58 24.41
N PHE A 296 -12.98 12.84 24.40
CA PHE A 296 -14.00 12.87 25.45
C PHE A 296 -13.81 11.75 26.46
N THR A 297 -13.43 10.55 26.01
CA THR A 297 -13.30 9.37 26.88
C THR A 297 -11.86 9.12 27.33
N GLY A 298 -10.87 9.62 26.59
CA GLY A 298 -9.47 9.34 26.80
C GLY A 298 -9.07 7.88 26.44
N GLU A 299 -9.96 7.13 25.80
CA GLU A 299 -9.72 5.74 25.40
C GLU A 299 -9.30 5.63 23.93
N ASP A 300 -8.59 4.55 23.60
CA ASP A 300 -8.23 4.24 22.23
C ASP A 300 -9.47 3.93 21.40
N THR A 301 -9.66 4.69 20.32
CA THR A 301 -10.81 4.54 19.40
C THR A 301 -10.34 4.33 17.97
N TYR A 302 -11.12 3.54 17.21
CA TYR A 302 -10.82 3.23 15.80
C TYR A 302 -11.50 4.20 14.85
N TYR A 303 -10.72 4.98 14.12
CA TYR A 303 -11.17 5.93 13.09
C TYR A 303 -11.07 5.32 11.69
N TRP A 304 -12.05 4.49 11.31
CA TRP A 304 -12.07 3.78 10.03
C TRP A 304 -12.08 4.70 8.80
N GLY A 305 -12.60 5.94 8.95
CA GLY A 305 -12.58 6.95 7.89
C GLY A 305 -11.17 7.30 7.44
N ASN A 306 -10.22 7.34 8.38
CA ASN A 306 -8.83 7.69 8.11
C ASN A 306 -8.10 6.65 7.26
N LEU A 307 -8.64 5.41 7.15
CA LEU A 307 -8.07 4.34 6.32
C LEU A 307 -8.37 4.54 4.82
N ILE A 308 -9.45 5.25 4.46
CA ILE A 308 -9.98 5.28 3.09
C ILE A 308 -9.02 5.97 2.12
N LEU A 309 -8.62 7.20 2.42
CA LEU A 309 -7.76 7.99 1.53
C LEU A 309 -6.36 7.39 1.37
N PRO A 310 -5.65 6.99 2.45
CA PRO A 310 -4.36 6.30 2.33
C PRO A 310 -4.45 4.98 1.58
N ALA A 311 -5.48 4.16 1.83
CA ALA A 311 -5.67 2.89 1.17
C ALA A 311 -5.95 3.05 -0.34
N LEU A 312 -6.80 4.00 -0.73
CA LEU A 312 -7.03 4.34 -2.13
C LEU A 312 -5.74 4.80 -2.80
N THR A 313 -5.00 5.70 -2.15
CA THR A 313 -3.74 6.22 -2.69
C THR A 313 -2.72 5.12 -2.94
N LEU A 314 -2.51 4.27 -1.93
CA LEU A 314 -1.55 3.17 -2.01
C LEU A 314 -1.99 2.12 -3.03
N GLY A 315 -3.31 1.93 -3.18
CA GLY A 315 -3.93 0.97 -4.10
C GLY A 315 -3.95 1.37 -5.57
N ILE A 316 -3.72 2.63 -5.94
CA ILE A 316 -3.83 3.11 -7.34
C ILE A 316 -2.93 2.33 -8.31
N ARG A 317 -1.66 2.11 -7.95
CA ARG A 317 -0.72 1.39 -8.81
C ARG A 317 -1.12 -0.08 -9.04
N PRO A 318 -1.33 -0.89 -8.00
CA PRO A 318 -1.81 -2.25 -8.20
C PRO A 318 -3.17 -2.31 -8.90
N LEU A 319 -4.11 -1.39 -8.60
CA LEU A 319 -5.39 -1.28 -9.29
C LEU A 319 -5.21 -1.15 -10.81
N ALA A 320 -4.32 -0.28 -11.24
CA ALA A 320 -4.04 -0.05 -12.65
C ALA A 320 -3.54 -1.33 -13.36
N ILE A 321 -2.59 -2.04 -12.75
CA ILE A 321 -2.04 -3.27 -13.29
C ILE A 321 -3.08 -4.40 -13.28
N ILE A 322 -3.83 -4.54 -12.19
CA ILE A 322 -4.90 -5.54 -12.07
C ILE A 322 -5.98 -5.30 -13.13
N THR A 323 -6.34 -4.04 -13.39
CA THR A 323 -7.29 -3.67 -14.45
C THR A 323 -6.80 -4.15 -15.82
N GLN A 324 -5.54 -3.85 -16.18
CA GLN A 324 -4.97 -4.24 -17.46
C GLN A 324 -4.83 -5.76 -17.61
N LEU A 325 -4.36 -6.45 -16.57
CA LEU A 325 -4.23 -7.90 -16.59
C LEU A 325 -5.58 -8.60 -16.68
N THR A 326 -6.56 -8.13 -15.90
CA THR A 326 -7.93 -8.67 -15.99
C THR A 326 -8.51 -8.49 -17.39
N ARG A 327 -8.34 -7.28 -17.97
CA ARG A 327 -8.79 -6.99 -19.32
C ARG A 327 -8.15 -7.91 -20.37
N SER A 328 -6.82 -7.96 -20.41
CA SER A 328 -6.09 -8.76 -21.40
C SER A 328 -6.41 -10.24 -21.28
N SER A 329 -6.30 -10.78 -20.07
CA SER A 329 -6.57 -12.19 -19.81
C SER A 329 -8.03 -12.59 -20.09
N LEU A 330 -9.00 -11.72 -19.77
CA LEU A 330 -10.40 -11.98 -20.06
C LEU A 330 -10.67 -11.96 -21.57
N LEU A 331 -10.05 -11.06 -22.34
CA LEU A 331 -10.15 -11.04 -23.81
C LEU A 331 -9.59 -12.31 -24.42
N ASP A 332 -8.43 -12.78 -23.94
CA ASP A 332 -7.82 -14.02 -24.40
C ASP A 332 -8.71 -15.24 -24.13
N VAL A 333 -9.26 -15.31 -22.92
CA VAL A 333 -10.19 -16.39 -22.53
C VAL A 333 -11.48 -16.35 -23.32
N LEU A 334 -12.05 -15.18 -23.59
CA LEU A 334 -13.29 -15.03 -24.36
C LEU A 334 -13.14 -15.47 -25.83
N SER A 335 -11.92 -15.58 -26.35
CA SER A 335 -11.62 -16.07 -27.68
C SER A 335 -11.54 -17.60 -27.77
N GLN A 336 -11.50 -18.33 -26.66
CA GLN A 336 -11.30 -19.79 -26.59
C GLN A 336 -12.53 -20.58 -27.07
N ASP A 337 -12.29 -21.77 -27.58
CA ASP A 337 -13.33 -22.63 -28.17
C ASP A 337 -14.39 -23.11 -27.16
N TYR A 338 -14.02 -23.33 -25.89
CA TYR A 338 -15.00 -23.71 -24.87
C TYR A 338 -15.97 -22.58 -24.57
N ILE A 339 -15.59 -21.31 -24.73
CA ILE A 339 -16.47 -20.16 -24.63
C ILE A 339 -17.41 -20.10 -25.83
N ARG A 340 -16.91 -20.42 -27.05
CA ARG A 340 -17.79 -20.54 -28.25
C ARG A 340 -18.82 -21.64 -28.07
N THR A 341 -18.43 -22.79 -27.51
CA THR A 341 -19.33 -23.88 -27.15
C THR A 341 -20.37 -23.47 -26.13
N ALA A 342 -19.98 -22.71 -25.10
CA ALA A 342 -20.90 -22.18 -24.08
C ALA A 342 -21.94 -21.23 -24.68
N LYS A 343 -21.53 -20.37 -25.63
CA LYS A 343 -22.44 -19.50 -26.40
C LYS A 343 -23.40 -20.30 -27.28
N ALA A 344 -22.90 -21.33 -27.97
CA ALA A 344 -23.71 -22.20 -28.83
C ALA A 344 -24.76 -22.97 -28.01
N LYS A 345 -24.50 -23.31 -26.76
CA LYS A 345 -25.45 -23.93 -25.82
C LYS A 345 -26.49 -22.97 -25.26
N GLY A 346 -26.47 -21.69 -25.66
CA GLY A 346 -27.44 -20.69 -25.22
C GLY A 346 -27.25 -20.18 -23.78
N LEU A 347 -26.06 -20.34 -23.20
CA LEU A 347 -25.80 -19.83 -21.85
C LEU A 347 -25.88 -18.30 -21.83
N SER A 348 -26.43 -17.75 -20.73
CA SER A 348 -26.55 -16.31 -20.56
C SER A 348 -25.16 -15.64 -20.49
N PHE A 349 -25.09 -14.39 -20.92
CA PHE A 349 -23.87 -13.59 -20.89
C PHE A 349 -23.21 -13.58 -19.50
N TYR A 350 -23.96 -13.39 -18.43
CA TYR A 350 -23.48 -13.42 -17.06
C TYR A 350 -22.86 -14.79 -16.69
N SER A 351 -23.51 -15.89 -17.08
CA SER A 351 -22.98 -17.22 -16.83
C SER A 351 -21.66 -17.44 -17.57
N ILE A 352 -21.56 -16.97 -18.82
CA ILE A 352 -20.32 -17.09 -19.61
C ILE A 352 -19.19 -16.30 -18.95
N ILE A 353 -19.43 -15.04 -18.55
CA ILE A 353 -18.39 -14.20 -17.93
C ILE A 353 -17.99 -14.75 -16.56
N PHE A 354 -18.92 -14.86 -15.63
CA PHE A 354 -18.58 -15.11 -14.22
C PHE A 354 -18.30 -16.59 -13.91
N LYS A 355 -18.98 -17.55 -14.56
CA LYS A 355 -18.77 -18.98 -14.27
C LYS A 355 -17.69 -19.64 -15.15
N HIS A 356 -17.56 -19.20 -16.41
CA HIS A 356 -16.70 -19.87 -17.36
C HIS A 356 -15.43 -19.08 -17.71
N ALA A 357 -15.53 -17.77 -17.95
CA ALA A 357 -14.39 -16.99 -18.40
C ALA A 357 -13.54 -16.46 -17.26
N LEU A 358 -14.15 -15.82 -16.26
CA LEU A 358 -13.44 -15.12 -15.20
C LEU A 358 -12.56 -16.05 -14.36
N LYS A 359 -13.04 -17.27 -14.07
CA LYS A 359 -12.29 -18.26 -13.31
C LYS A 359 -10.89 -18.52 -13.89
N ASN A 360 -10.79 -18.59 -15.22
CA ASN A 360 -9.52 -18.83 -15.91
C ASN A 360 -8.74 -17.52 -16.15
N ALA A 361 -9.46 -16.41 -16.36
CA ALA A 361 -8.87 -15.11 -16.59
C ALA A 361 -8.19 -14.51 -15.32
N LEU A 362 -8.60 -14.95 -14.13
CA LEU A 362 -8.02 -14.43 -12.87
C LEU A 362 -6.67 -15.03 -12.51
N ASN A 363 -6.22 -16.13 -13.16
CA ASN A 363 -4.92 -16.74 -12.82
C ASN A 363 -3.73 -15.75 -12.87
N PRO A 364 -3.53 -14.96 -13.95
CA PRO A 364 -2.46 -13.96 -13.98
C PRO A 364 -2.69 -12.82 -12.97
N VAL A 365 -3.96 -12.52 -12.69
CA VAL A 365 -4.33 -11.45 -11.73
C VAL A 365 -3.94 -11.84 -10.30
N ILE A 366 -4.22 -13.08 -9.89
CA ILE A 366 -3.82 -13.60 -8.57
C ILE A 366 -2.31 -13.51 -8.41
N THR A 367 -1.55 -13.85 -9.47
CA THR A 367 -0.09 -13.69 -9.51
C THR A 367 0.33 -12.25 -9.23
N ALA A 368 -0.27 -11.31 -9.94
CA ALA A 368 0.06 -9.90 -9.78
C ALA A 368 -0.32 -9.36 -8.40
N VAL A 369 -1.52 -9.69 -7.89
CA VAL A 369 -1.99 -9.30 -6.55
C VAL A 369 -0.98 -9.71 -5.50
N SER A 370 -0.50 -10.93 -5.59
CA SER A 370 0.44 -11.50 -4.64
C SER A 370 1.79 -10.76 -4.65
N GLY A 371 2.35 -10.52 -5.84
CA GLY A 371 3.62 -9.80 -5.97
C GLY A 371 3.51 -8.34 -5.51
N TRP A 372 2.39 -7.67 -5.81
CA TRP A 372 2.16 -6.30 -5.39
C TRP A 372 1.92 -6.15 -3.89
N PHE A 373 1.28 -7.14 -3.25
CA PHE A 373 1.03 -7.08 -1.81
C PHE A 373 2.32 -6.95 -1.01
N ALA A 374 3.34 -7.75 -1.35
CA ALA A 374 4.65 -7.64 -0.72
C ALA A 374 5.31 -6.25 -0.98
N SER A 375 5.17 -5.71 -2.20
CA SER A 375 5.71 -4.40 -2.57
C SER A 375 5.01 -3.23 -1.85
N LEU A 376 3.73 -3.36 -1.50
CA LEU A 376 2.97 -2.31 -0.83
C LEU A 376 3.51 -2.00 0.56
N LEU A 377 4.01 -3.00 1.29
CA LEU A 377 4.61 -2.81 2.62
C LEU A 377 5.85 -1.90 2.56
N ALA A 378 6.66 -2.05 1.51
CA ALA A 378 7.81 -1.17 1.29
C ALA A 378 7.39 0.19 0.71
N GLY A 379 6.32 0.23 -0.10
CA GLY A 379 5.81 1.45 -0.76
C GLY A 379 4.95 2.35 0.13
N ALA A 380 4.52 1.87 1.29
CA ALA A 380 3.64 2.61 2.19
C ALA A 380 4.32 3.82 2.86
N VAL A 381 5.65 3.86 2.94
CA VAL A 381 6.42 4.84 3.71
C VAL A 381 6.02 6.29 3.45
N PHE A 382 5.96 6.71 2.18
CA PHE A 382 5.57 8.07 1.83
C PHE A 382 4.08 8.35 2.02
N VAL A 383 3.23 7.35 1.78
CA VAL A 383 1.78 7.46 2.00
C VAL A 383 1.51 7.62 3.49
N GLU A 384 2.11 6.79 4.33
CA GLU A 384 2.01 6.90 5.79
C GLU A 384 2.47 8.27 6.28
N ARG A 385 3.60 8.79 5.74
CA ARG A 385 4.10 10.12 6.12
C ARG A 385 3.14 11.24 5.78
N ILE A 386 2.57 11.24 4.56
CA ILE A 386 1.69 12.32 4.08
C ILE A 386 0.35 12.33 4.81
N PHE A 387 -0.20 11.15 5.08
CA PHE A 387 -1.47 11.02 5.80
C PHE A 387 -1.30 10.99 7.33
N GLY A 388 -0.08 11.13 7.87
CA GLY A 388 0.17 11.03 9.31
C GLY A 388 -0.23 9.68 9.90
N TRP A 389 -0.21 8.62 9.07
CA TRP A 389 -0.56 7.26 9.46
C TRP A 389 0.51 6.68 10.39
N ASP A 390 0.09 6.21 11.55
CA ASP A 390 1.01 5.73 12.59
C ASP A 390 1.51 4.30 12.31
N GLY A 391 2.28 4.17 11.23
CA GLY A 391 2.88 2.93 10.75
C GLY A 391 4.40 2.93 10.80
N ILE A 392 5.00 1.77 10.41
CA ILE A 392 6.46 1.60 10.39
C ILE A 392 7.13 2.56 9.41
N GLY A 393 6.50 2.88 8.28
CA GLY A 393 7.07 3.78 7.29
C GLY A 393 7.17 5.21 7.78
N ASN A 394 6.17 5.71 8.51
CA ASN A 394 6.22 7.02 9.14
C ASN A 394 7.28 7.06 10.23
N GLU A 395 7.38 6.01 11.07
CA GLU A 395 8.41 5.88 12.09
C GLU A 395 9.81 5.85 11.50
N LEU A 396 10.00 5.14 10.39
CA LEU A 396 11.28 5.10 9.65
C LEU A 396 11.72 6.50 9.20
N ILE A 397 10.80 7.33 8.66
CA ILE A 397 11.13 8.70 8.25
C ILE A 397 11.46 9.57 9.49
N ASN A 398 10.71 9.45 10.57
CA ASN A 398 10.98 10.14 11.82
C ASN A 398 12.37 9.79 12.35
N ALA A 399 12.70 8.51 12.39
CA ALA A 399 14.00 8.02 12.82
C ALA A 399 15.16 8.49 11.91
N LEU A 400 14.93 8.56 10.59
CA LEU A 400 15.91 9.11 9.64
C LEU A 400 16.19 10.60 9.88
N GLN A 401 15.15 11.38 10.19
CA GLN A 401 15.26 12.82 10.46
C GLN A 401 15.99 13.11 11.79
N LYS A 402 15.89 12.18 12.74
CA LYS A 402 16.50 12.28 14.08
C LYS A 402 17.83 11.54 14.22
N ASP A 403 18.31 10.96 13.13
CA ASP A 403 19.53 10.13 13.10
C ASP A 403 19.48 8.91 14.06
N ASP A 404 18.27 8.41 14.35
CA ASP A 404 18.06 7.21 15.15
C ASP A 404 18.29 5.94 14.32
N LEU A 405 19.57 5.64 14.07
CA LEU A 405 19.99 4.53 13.21
C LEU A 405 19.46 3.16 13.66
N PRO A 406 19.38 2.80 14.95
CA PRO A 406 18.82 1.52 15.37
C PRO A 406 17.36 1.33 14.92
N ILE A 407 16.50 2.34 15.04
CA ILE A 407 15.10 2.28 14.55
C ILE A 407 15.08 2.09 13.03
N VAL A 408 15.90 2.85 12.29
CA VAL A 408 15.97 2.72 10.82
C VAL A 408 16.39 1.31 10.42
N MET A 409 17.45 0.78 11.04
CA MET A 409 17.95 -0.58 10.75
C MET A 409 16.88 -1.63 11.08
N GLY A 410 16.27 -1.52 12.26
CA GLY A 410 15.23 -2.45 12.70
C GLY A 410 13.99 -2.43 11.83
N ALA A 411 13.49 -1.24 11.49
CA ALA A 411 12.34 -1.09 10.61
C ALA A 411 12.58 -1.73 9.24
N VAL A 412 13.74 -1.48 8.61
CA VAL A 412 14.06 -2.06 7.30
C VAL A 412 14.20 -3.59 7.39
N ILE A 413 14.80 -4.13 8.47
CA ILE A 413 14.89 -5.58 8.66
C ILE A 413 13.51 -6.20 8.80
N VAL A 414 12.63 -5.62 9.62
CA VAL A 414 11.28 -6.14 9.85
C VAL A 414 10.43 -6.04 8.57
N ILE A 415 10.46 -4.90 7.86
CA ILE A 415 9.78 -4.76 6.56
C ILE A 415 10.28 -5.83 5.57
N SER A 416 11.60 -6.05 5.51
CA SER A 416 12.21 -7.05 4.62
C SER A 416 11.84 -8.48 5.02
N ALA A 417 11.79 -8.78 6.32
CA ALA A 417 11.35 -10.08 6.82
C ALA A 417 9.88 -10.34 6.46
N PHE A 418 9.01 -9.36 6.64
CA PHE A 418 7.61 -9.45 6.21
C PHE A 418 7.47 -9.63 4.70
N PHE A 419 8.23 -8.87 3.91
CA PHE A 419 8.28 -9.04 2.46
C PHE A 419 8.64 -10.48 2.06
N VAL A 420 9.67 -11.05 2.68
CA VAL A 420 10.10 -12.44 2.43
C VAL A 420 9.02 -13.44 2.86
N ILE A 421 8.45 -13.28 4.04
CA ILE A 421 7.39 -14.16 4.57
C ILE A 421 6.18 -14.16 3.63
N ILE A 422 5.72 -12.97 3.24
CA ILE A 422 4.57 -12.85 2.33
C ILE A 422 4.86 -13.48 0.98
N ASN A 423 6.03 -13.25 0.39
CA ASN A 423 6.40 -13.89 -0.86
C ASN A 423 6.41 -15.43 -0.74
N ILE A 424 6.93 -15.97 0.35
CA ILE A 424 6.91 -17.42 0.60
C ILE A 424 5.46 -17.94 0.71
N LEU A 425 4.60 -17.25 1.48
CA LEU A 425 3.19 -17.61 1.64
C LEU A 425 2.44 -17.59 0.31
N VAL A 426 2.71 -16.57 -0.50
CA VAL A 426 2.17 -16.44 -1.85
C VAL A 426 2.64 -17.58 -2.76
N ASP A 427 3.93 -17.87 -2.79
CA ASP A 427 4.51 -18.95 -3.58
C ASP A 427 3.93 -20.33 -3.18
N ILE A 428 3.71 -20.54 -1.88
CA ILE A 428 3.05 -21.73 -1.36
C ILE A 428 1.60 -21.79 -1.85
N SER A 429 0.87 -20.68 -1.78
CA SER A 429 -0.52 -20.57 -2.26
C SER A 429 -0.62 -20.89 -3.74
N TYR A 430 0.35 -20.46 -4.57
CA TYR A 430 0.46 -20.86 -5.97
C TYR A 430 0.61 -22.36 -6.14
N GLY A 431 1.48 -22.97 -5.35
CA GLY A 431 1.66 -24.42 -5.40
C GLY A 431 0.38 -25.22 -5.11
N PHE A 432 -0.59 -24.62 -4.40
CA PHE A 432 -1.92 -25.21 -4.18
C PHE A 432 -2.87 -24.95 -5.35
N LEU A 433 -2.83 -23.75 -5.96
CA LEU A 433 -3.75 -23.33 -7.02
C LEU A 433 -3.38 -23.90 -8.38
N ASP A 434 -2.08 -23.96 -8.71
CA ASP A 434 -1.59 -24.51 -9.98
C ASP A 434 -0.63 -25.68 -9.75
N PRO A 435 -1.09 -26.94 -9.96
CA PRO A 435 -0.24 -28.13 -9.82
C PRO A 435 0.98 -28.15 -10.76
N ARG A 436 0.99 -27.38 -11.84
CA ARG A 436 2.08 -27.35 -12.83
C ARG A 436 3.34 -26.67 -12.27
N VAL A 437 3.17 -25.73 -11.34
CA VAL A 437 4.29 -25.04 -10.67
C VAL A 437 5.07 -25.93 -9.70
N ARG A 438 4.50 -27.09 -9.33
CA ARG A 438 5.14 -28.05 -8.39
C ARG A 438 6.30 -28.84 -9.00
N VAL A 439 6.47 -28.81 -10.31
CA VAL A 439 7.37 -29.72 -11.05
C VAL A 439 8.65 -29.00 -11.52
N SER A 440 8.75 -27.69 -11.39
CA SER A 440 9.93 -26.90 -11.82
C SER A 440 10.89 -26.58 -10.63
#